data_d36f0fc52e88cba26ed5a1b03e9e27bd
#
_entry.id   d36f0fc52e88cba26ed5a1b03e9e27bd
#
_cell.length_a   1.000
_cell.length_b   1.000
_cell.length_c   1.000
_cell.angle_alpha   90.00
_cell.angle_beta   90.00
_cell.angle_gamma   90.00
#
_symmetry.space_group_name_H-M   'P 1'
#
loop_
_entity.id
_entity.type
_entity.pdbx_description
1 polymer ?
#
loop_
_entity_poly.entity_id
_entity_poly.type
_entity_poly.pdbx_seq_one_letter_code
_entity_poly.pdbx_strand_id
1 'polypeptide(L)'
;VDAKKQNQELVKLSRKIVAFDLDDVLCSRPPNSEHFGVDKYLLCKPNEEMIKILNDCYDRGHRVIVYTARGMSHFAGSVPDIYSNLYDLTIGQLNLWGAKYHQLVMGKLHYDLLIDDKAVFSEEIQDLENIELRLK
;
A
#
# COMPACT_ATOMS: atom_id res chain seq x y z
N VAL A 1 -3.20 4.54 -38.55
CA VAL A 1 -2.77 4.71 -37.16
C VAL A 1 -2.60 3.34 -36.53
N ASP A 2 -1.48 3.14 -35.84
CA ASP A 2 -1.16 1.88 -35.19
C ASP A 2 -2.06 1.69 -33.97
N ALA A 3 -2.92 0.67 -33.98
CA ALA A 3 -3.82 0.36 -32.88
C ALA A 3 -3.07 0.08 -31.57
N LYS A 4 -1.89 -0.56 -31.65
CA LYS A 4 -1.05 -0.83 -30.49
C LYS A 4 -0.54 0.45 -29.85
N LYS A 5 -0.13 1.43 -30.67
CA LYS A 5 0.32 2.73 -30.21
C LYS A 5 -0.83 3.51 -29.57
N GLN A 6 -2.03 3.47 -30.16
CA GLN A 6 -3.22 4.10 -29.59
C GLN A 6 -3.57 3.50 -28.24
N ASN A 7 -3.50 2.17 -28.08
CA ASN A 7 -3.76 1.51 -26.81
C ASN A 7 -2.74 1.92 -25.76
N GLN A 8 -1.46 2.06 -26.13
CA GLN A 8 -0.43 2.52 -25.20
C GLN A 8 -0.66 3.95 -24.74
N GLU A 9 -1.10 4.83 -25.64
CA GLU A 9 -1.43 6.21 -25.29
C GLU A 9 -2.64 6.30 -24.37
N LEU A 10 -3.69 5.50 -24.64
CA LEU A 10 -4.88 5.43 -23.77
C LEU A 10 -4.52 4.95 -22.37
N VAL A 11 -3.65 3.94 -22.27
CA VAL A 11 -3.17 3.45 -20.97
C VAL A 11 -2.40 4.54 -20.23
N LYS A 12 -1.52 5.29 -20.92
CA LYS A 12 -0.80 6.42 -20.30
C LYS A 12 -1.75 7.50 -19.81
N LEU A 13 -2.77 7.86 -20.62
CA LEU A 13 -3.74 8.89 -20.25
C LEU A 13 -4.62 8.46 -19.06
N SER A 14 -4.85 7.15 -18.90
CA SER A 14 -5.64 6.60 -17.80
C SER A 14 -4.80 6.29 -16.57
N ARG A 15 -3.46 6.49 -16.63
CA ARG A 15 -2.56 6.23 -15.50
C ARG A 15 -2.85 7.20 -14.36
N LYS A 16 -2.98 6.63 -13.17
CA LYS A 16 -3.25 7.38 -11.95
C LYS A 16 -2.28 6.96 -10.85
N ILE A 17 -2.25 7.72 -9.78
CA ILE A 17 -1.46 7.40 -8.60
C ILE A 17 -2.41 6.74 -7.59
N VAL A 18 -2.11 5.51 -7.21
CA VAL A 18 -2.92 4.75 -6.26
C VAL A 18 -2.06 4.41 -5.05
N ALA A 19 -2.51 4.81 -3.87
CA ALA A 19 -1.81 4.54 -2.62
C ALA A 19 -2.55 3.45 -1.85
N PHE A 20 -1.79 2.46 -1.36
CA PHE A 20 -2.29 1.36 -0.55
C PHE A 20 -1.73 1.49 0.86
N ASP A 21 -2.57 1.37 1.86
CA ASP A 21 -2.10 1.17 3.23
C ASP A 21 -1.44 -0.21 3.35
N LEU A 22 -0.62 -0.39 4.37
CA LEU A 22 0.14 -1.62 4.56
C LEU A 22 -0.53 -2.51 5.62
N ASP A 23 -0.40 -2.16 6.90
CA ASP A 23 -0.93 -2.98 7.97
C ASP A 23 -2.46 -2.98 7.94
N ASP A 24 -3.04 -4.17 8.03
CA ASP A 24 -4.48 -4.43 7.93
C ASP A 24 -5.08 -4.23 6.54
N VAL A 25 -4.25 -4.04 5.52
CA VAL A 25 -4.64 -3.98 4.10
C VAL A 25 -3.83 -4.97 3.27
N LEU A 26 -2.52 -4.75 3.16
CA LEU A 26 -1.62 -5.66 2.41
C LEU A 26 -1.10 -6.80 3.28
N CYS A 27 -1.21 -6.69 4.58
CA CYS A 27 -0.83 -7.73 5.53
C CYS A 27 -1.67 -7.60 6.79
N SER A 28 -1.60 -8.61 7.65
CA SER A 28 -2.27 -8.61 8.94
C SER A 28 -1.29 -8.94 10.05
N ARG A 29 -1.50 -8.29 11.19
CA ARG A 29 -0.75 -8.57 12.41
C ARG A 29 -1.44 -9.68 13.18
N PRO A 30 -0.70 -10.55 13.90
CA PRO A 30 -1.31 -11.55 14.74
C PRO A 30 -2.17 -10.90 15.83
N PRO A 31 -3.24 -11.58 16.29
CA PRO A 31 -4.02 -11.10 17.42
C PRO A 31 -3.13 -10.85 18.65
N ASN A 32 -3.42 -9.79 19.41
CA ASN A 32 -2.71 -9.42 20.62
C ASN A 32 -1.21 -9.10 20.42
N SER A 33 -0.84 -8.71 19.18
CA SER A 33 0.55 -8.38 18.85
C SER A 33 0.96 -6.98 19.30
N GLU A 34 0.04 -6.15 19.71
CA GLU A 34 0.31 -4.77 20.17
C GLU A 34 1.26 -4.71 21.36
N HIS A 35 1.40 -5.79 22.11
CA HIS A 35 2.32 -5.87 23.25
C HIS A 35 3.77 -6.13 22.84
N PHE A 36 4.02 -6.48 21.59
CA PHE A 36 5.36 -6.85 21.11
C PHE A 36 6.17 -5.66 20.62
N GLY A 37 5.67 -4.44 20.75
CA GLY A 37 6.35 -3.26 20.24
C GLY A 37 6.53 -3.37 18.73
N VAL A 38 7.72 -3.01 18.23
CA VAL A 38 8.01 -3.08 16.79
C VAL A 38 8.15 -4.51 16.27
N ASP A 39 8.38 -5.49 17.14
CA ASP A 39 8.49 -6.90 16.74
C ASP A 39 7.18 -7.43 16.16
N LYS A 40 6.06 -6.78 16.45
CA LYS A 40 4.76 -7.14 15.85
C LYS A 40 4.78 -7.08 14.32
N TYR A 41 5.61 -6.22 13.75
CA TYR A 41 5.71 -6.08 12.30
C TYR A 41 6.42 -7.29 11.66
N LEU A 42 7.36 -7.90 12.38
CA LEU A 42 8.03 -9.13 11.93
C LEU A 42 7.07 -10.31 11.82
N LEU A 43 5.97 -10.27 12.57
CA LEU A 43 4.98 -11.34 12.63
C LEU A 43 3.84 -11.16 11.61
N CYS A 44 3.87 -10.09 10.83
CA CYS A 44 2.84 -9.82 9.84
C CYS A 44 2.79 -10.90 8.76
N LYS A 45 1.59 -11.27 8.36
CA LYS A 45 1.34 -12.22 7.27
C LYS A 45 0.75 -11.48 6.08
N PRO A 46 1.14 -11.83 4.85
CA PRO A 46 0.64 -11.15 3.66
C PRO A 46 -0.84 -11.44 3.43
N ASN A 47 -1.57 -10.43 2.98
CA ASN A 47 -2.89 -10.59 2.41
C ASN A 47 -2.71 -10.83 0.91
N GLU A 48 -2.67 -12.08 0.51
CA GLU A 48 -2.33 -12.46 -0.87
C GLU A 48 -3.32 -11.91 -1.89
N GLU A 49 -4.60 -11.85 -1.54
CA GLU A 49 -5.63 -11.29 -2.42
C GLU A 49 -5.40 -9.81 -2.67
N MET A 50 -5.12 -9.03 -1.63
CA MET A 50 -4.88 -7.60 -1.76
C MET A 50 -3.55 -7.31 -2.46
N ILE A 51 -2.52 -8.12 -2.22
CA ILE A 51 -1.24 -8.00 -2.93
C ILE A 51 -1.43 -8.26 -4.42
N LYS A 52 -2.29 -9.22 -4.79
CA LYS A 52 -2.63 -9.45 -6.19
C LYS A 52 -3.27 -8.20 -6.81
N ILE A 53 -4.19 -7.56 -6.10
CA ILE A 53 -4.85 -6.34 -6.58
C ILE A 53 -3.82 -5.21 -6.74
N LEU A 54 -2.94 -5.04 -5.77
CA LEU A 54 -1.82 -4.09 -5.85
C LEU A 54 -0.98 -4.35 -7.11
N ASN A 55 -0.62 -5.61 -7.35
CA ASN A 55 0.18 -6.01 -8.50
C ASN A 55 -0.56 -5.79 -9.82
N ASP A 56 -1.87 -6.03 -9.85
CA ASP A 56 -2.70 -5.75 -11.03
C ASP A 56 -2.72 -4.24 -11.34
N CYS A 57 -2.78 -3.38 -10.32
CA CYS A 57 -2.64 -1.94 -10.49
C CYS A 57 -1.29 -1.58 -11.10
N TYR A 58 -0.23 -2.15 -10.58
CA TYR A 58 1.12 -1.94 -11.07
C TYR A 58 1.24 -2.36 -12.53
N ASP A 59 0.76 -3.56 -12.86
CA ASP A 59 0.84 -4.13 -14.21
C ASP A 59 -0.02 -3.33 -15.20
N ARG A 60 -1.11 -2.75 -14.74
CA ARG A 60 -1.98 -1.89 -15.53
C ARG A 60 -1.33 -0.56 -15.91
N GLY A 61 -0.25 -0.19 -15.24
CA GLY A 61 0.53 1.03 -15.52
C GLY A 61 0.26 2.18 -14.56
N HIS A 62 -0.53 1.99 -13.51
CA HIS A 62 -0.69 3.00 -12.47
C HIS A 62 0.58 3.14 -11.64
N ARG A 63 0.82 4.32 -11.11
CA ARG A 63 1.87 4.52 -10.13
C ARG A 63 1.36 4.05 -8.77
N VAL A 64 2.00 3.04 -8.23
CA VAL A 64 1.59 2.41 -6.98
C VAL A 64 2.51 2.82 -5.84
N ILE A 65 1.91 3.33 -4.78
CA ILE A 65 2.61 3.77 -3.58
C ILE A 65 2.08 2.96 -2.39
N VAL A 66 2.98 2.45 -1.57
CA VAL A 66 2.61 1.89 -0.27
C VAL A 66 2.81 2.99 0.76
N TYR A 67 1.74 3.32 1.49
CA TYR A 67 1.70 4.46 2.40
C TYR A 67 1.27 3.99 3.79
N THR A 68 2.16 4.13 4.78
CA THR A 68 1.97 3.47 6.07
C THR A 68 2.25 4.36 7.27
N ALA A 69 1.43 4.17 8.31
CA ALA A 69 1.64 4.75 9.64
C ALA A 69 2.48 3.84 10.56
N ARG A 70 3.07 2.79 10.00
CA ARG A 70 3.87 1.82 10.75
C ARG A 70 4.92 2.54 11.59
N GLY A 71 4.95 2.27 12.88
CA GLY A 71 5.91 2.86 13.82
C GLY A 71 5.55 4.23 14.37
N MET A 72 4.48 4.88 13.87
CA MET A 72 4.13 6.26 14.30
C MET A 72 3.83 6.34 15.78
N SER A 73 3.13 5.35 16.35
CA SER A 73 2.85 5.32 17.79
C SER A 73 4.10 4.99 18.60
N HIS A 74 4.87 3.99 18.15
CA HIS A 74 6.05 3.52 18.87
C HIS A 74 7.13 4.61 18.96
N PHE A 75 7.36 5.34 17.88
CA PHE A 75 8.40 6.38 17.79
C PHE A 75 7.85 7.79 18.01
N ALA A 76 6.65 7.92 18.56
CA ALA A 76 6.01 9.21 18.87
C ALA A 76 6.03 10.19 17.69
N GLY A 77 5.78 9.69 16.49
CA GLY A 77 5.71 10.49 15.27
C GLY A 77 7.06 10.89 14.69
N SER A 78 8.17 10.39 15.22
CA SER A 78 9.51 10.70 14.69
C SER A 78 9.75 9.96 13.37
N VAL A 79 9.52 10.63 12.25
CA VAL A 79 9.70 10.06 10.91
C VAL A 79 11.14 9.60 10.67
N PRO A 80 12.18 10.37 11.06
CA PRO A 80 13.55 9.89 10.91
C PRO A 80 13.81 8.57 11.63
N ASP A 81 13.30 8.41 12.84
CA ASP A 81 13.46 7.17 13.62
C ASP A 81 12.72 6.00 12.96
N ILE A 82 11.56 6.26 12.40
CA ILE A 82 10.77 5.25 11.69
C ILE A 82 11.55 4.73 10.48
N TYR A 83 12.08 5.62 9.65
CA TYR A 83 12.88 5.22 8.50
C TYR A 83 14.14 4.46 8.90
N SER A 84 14.84 4.91 9.95
CA SER A 84 16.04 4.24 10.43
C SER A 84 15.79 2.82 10.93
N ASN A 85 14.63 2.60 11.57
CA ASN A 85 14.36 1.34 12.25
C ASN A 85 13.47 0.39 11.45
N LEU A 86 12.58 0.89 10.59
CA LEU A 86 11.53 0.06 9.99
C LEU A 86 11.55 0.03 8.46
N TYR A 87 12.28 0.91 7.79
CA TYR A 87 12.23 1.00 6.33
C TYR A 87 12.76 -0.29 5.67
N ASP A 88 13.97 -0.70 6.02
CA ASP A 88 14.59 -1.88 5.39
C ASP A 88 13.81 -3.16 5.69
N LEU A 89 13.31 -3.31 6.92
CA LEU A 89 12.46 -4.43 7.31
C LEU A 89 11.20 -4.48 6.43
N THR A 90 10.56 -3.33 6.24
CA THR A 90 9.32 -3.24 5.47
C THR A 90 9.55 -3.53 3.99
N ILE A 91 10.62 -2.98 3.42
CA ILE A 91 11.02 -3.30 2.03
C ILE A 91 11.27 -4.80 1.89
N GLY A 92 11.97 -5.40 2.84
CA GLY A 92 12.24 -6.84 2.84
C GLY A 92 10.97 -7.67 2.85
N GLN A 93 9.99 -7.29 3.67
CA GLN A 93 8.69 -7.96 3.72
C GLN A 93 7.94 -7.84 2.40
N LEU A 94 7.84 -6.64 1.85
CA LEU A 94 7.14 -6.41 0.58
C LEU A 94 7.77 -7.21 -0.55
N ASN A 95 9.10 -7.27 -0.60
CA ASN A 95 9.81 -8.07 -1.60
C ASN A 95 9.55 -9.57 -1.41
N LEU A 96 9.58 -10.04 -0.16
CA LEU A 96 9.31 -11.45 0.15
C LEU A 96 7.89 -11.85 -0.27
N TRP A 97 6.92 -10.95 -0.11
CA TRP A 97 5.53 -11.20 -0.45
C TRP A 97 5.23 -11.01 -1.94
N GLY A 98 6.21 -10.62 -2.74
CA GLY A 98 6.04 -10.43 -4.18
C GLY A 98 5.26 -9.18 -4.55
N ALA A 99 5.20 -8.19 -3.67
CA ALA A 99 4.50 -6.93 -3.93
C ALA A 99 5.26 -6.08 -4.94
N LYS A 100 4.53 -5.52 -5.90
CA LYS A 100 5.05 -4.60 -6.92
C LYS A 100 4.58 -3.19 -6.60
N TYR A 101 5.51 -2.28 -6.40
CA TYR A 101 5.20 -0.90 -6.07
C TYR A 101 6.34 0.00 -6.53
N HIS A 102 6.08 1.29 -6.64
CA HIS A 102 7.08 2.26 -7.06
C HIS A 102 7.78 2.92 -5.88
N GLN A 103 7.06 3.09 -4.77
CA GLN A 103 7.58 3.84 -3.63
C GLN A 103 6.92 3.35 -2.34
N LEU A 104 7.72 3.25 -1.29
CA LEU A 104 7.23 3.08 0.07
C LEU A 104 7.37 4.42 0.80
N VAL A 105 6.26 4.94 1.30
CA VAL A 105 6.23 6.18 2.09
C VAL A 105 5.81 5.85 3.51
N MET A 106 6.68 6.13 4.46
CA MET A 106 6.40 6.01 5.89
C MET A 106 6.04 7.39 6.44
N GLY A 107 5.48 7.42 7.65
CA GLY A 107 5.10 8.69 8.26
C GLY A 107 3.67 9.12 7.97
N LYS A 108 2.83 8.18 7.51
CA LYS A 108 1.39 8.43 7.43
C LYS A 108 0.87 8.76 8.82
N LEU A 109 0.05 9.80 8.92
CA LEU A 109 -0.51 10.22 10.19
C LEU A 109 -1.30 9.08 10.83
N HIS A 110 -1.08 8.86 12.13
CA HIS A 110 -1.90 7.94 12.91
C HIS A 110 -3.20 8.66 13.31
N TYR A 111 -4.35 8.07 12.98
CA TYR A 111 -5.64 8.68 13.24
C TYR A 111 -6.70 7.59 13.54
N ASP A 112 -7.80 8.00 14.13
CA ASP A 112 -8.95 7.12 14.34
C ASP A 112 -9.91 7.16 13.15
N LEU A 113 -10.04 8.31 12.47
CA LEU A 113 -10.92 8.49 11.31
C LEU A 113 -10.32 9.53 10.39
N LEU A 114 -10.22 9.18 9.10
CA LEU A 114 -9.82 10.10 8.04
C LEU A 114 -11.07 10.50 7.24
N ILE A 115 -11.32 11.81 7.15
CA ILE A 115 -12.36 12.35 6.28
C ILE A 115 -11.67 12.93 5.06
N ASP A 116 -11.88 12.32 3.90
CA ASP A 116 -11.14 12.59 2.68
C ASP A 116 -12.05 12.41 1.46
N ASP A 117 -11.68 13.05 0.36
CA ASP A 117 -12.43 12.97 -0.89
C ASP A 117 -11.96 11.85 -1.84
N LYS A 118 -10.84 11.18 -1.54
CA LYS A 118 -10.20 10.21 -2.45
C LYS A 118 -9.85 8.88 -1.80
N ALA A 119 -10.41 8.61 -0.63
CA ALA A 119 -10.14 7.37 0.09
C ALA A 119 -11.31 6.41 -0.02
N VAL A 120 -11.01 5.12 0.09
CA VAL A 120 -11.99 4.05 0.14
C VAL A 120 -11.55 3.01 1.18
N PHE A 121 -12.50 2.37 1.84
CA PHE A 121 -12.19 1.24 2.72
C PHE A 121 -11.68 0.07 1.88
N SER A 122 -10.60 -0.56 2.33
CA SER A 122 -10.00 -1.69 1.63
C SER A 122 -10.98 -2.84 1.40
N GLU A 123 -11.93 -3.03 2.30
CA GLU A 123 -12.94 -4.07 2.20
C GLU A 123 -13.87 -3.92 0.99
N GLU A 124 -13.97 -2.71 0.43
CA GLU A 124 -14.77 -2.44 -0.75
C GLU A 124 -13.99 -2.72 -2.05
N ILE A 125 -12.71 -3.06 -1.95
CA ILE A 125 -11.85 -3.35 -3.09
C ILE A 125 -11.61 -4.85 -3.17
N GLN A 126 -12.16 -5.48 -4.19
CA GLN A 126 -12.08 -6.92 -4.43
C GLN A 126 -11.29 -7.27 -5.67
N ASP A 127 -11.11 -6.30 -6.58
CA ASP A 127 -10.36 -6.46 -7.82
C ASP A 127 -9.93 -5.10 -8.38
N LEU A 128 -9.13 -5.13 -9.44
CA LEU A 128 -8.67 -3.93 -10.13
C LEU A 128 -9.82 -3.07 -10.65
N GLU A 129 -10.90 -3.69 -11.11
CA GLU A 129 -12.06 -2.95 -11.64
C GLU A 129 -12.67 -2.05 -10.57
N ASN A 130 -12.78 -2.50 -9.34
CA ASN A 130 -13.30 -1.68 -8.24
C ASN A 130 -12.46 -0.41 -8.05
N ILE A 131 -11.15 -0.51 -8.24
CA ILE A 131 -10.25 0.65 -8.17
C ILE A 131 -10.47 1.56 -9.39
N GLU A 132 -10.46 0.99 -10.58
CA GLU A 132 -10.55 1.76 -11.83
C GLU A 132 -11.85 2.57 -11.91
N LEU A 133 -12.95 2.03 -11.41
CA LEU A 133 -14.23 2.73 -11.37
C LEU A 133 -14.19 4.00 -10.52
N ARG A 134 -13.34 4.02 -9.51
CA ARG A 134 -13.19 5.16 -8.59
C ARG A 134 -12.18 6.20 -9.06
N LEU A 135 -11.41 5.88 -10.09
CA LEU A 135 -10.38 6.78 -10.62
C LEU A 135 -10.89 7.72 -11.73
N LYS A 136 -12.14 7.62 -12.06
CA LYS A 136 -12.74 8.42 -13.12
C LYS A 136 -12.95 9.88 -12.73
#